data_eb458f4ccccecae45a366ffe107aecc6
#
_entry.id   eb458f4ccccecae45a366ffe107aecc6
#
_cell.length_a   1.000
_cell.length_b   1.000
_cell.length_c   1.000
_cell.angle_alpha   90.00
_cell.angle_beta   90.00
_cell.angle_gamma   90.00
#
_symmetry.space_group_name_H-M   'P 1'
#
loop_
_entity.id
_entity.type
_entity.pdbx_description
1 polymer ?
#
loop_
_entity_poly.entity_id
_entity_poly.type
_entity_poly.pdbx_seq_one_letter_code
_entity_poly.pdbx_strand_id
1 'polypeptide(L)'
;MEVFDAQSHYYPSDAMSLDELAYWIAFNRVSGIGPVSFKSLLDYYHNDLEAAWRADSKELAQAGLTQKTIENVMKLRTTSTPQRELEKLERLRIRVITLKDMTYPPLLREIDDAPPVLYTYGKLTEADQFALAVVGTRNSTTYGRQVTERIVTDLAKGQVTIVSGLALGIDTIAHTAALDAGGRTIGVLACGLDIIYPPTNRGLARRMVESGQGVLITEYPLGVQPDGGNFPARNRIIAGLSLGVLVAEAPAKSGALITAGFALKQGREVFGIPGSILSNKSSGVNKLIQDGARPVMEVTDILEALNLFMIPQHVEMQAVLPDNDDERVLLKLISHEPCHIDELIRESGLATTIVSSTLTMMELKGMIKHVGGMQYVLAR
;
A
#
# COMPACT_ATOMS: atom_id res chain seq x y z
N MET A 1 3.08 -21.45 16.50
CA MET A 1 2.30 -20.54 15.65
C MET A 1 1.92 -19.32 16.48
N GLU A 2 2.92 -18.53 16.84
CA GLU A 2 2.81 -17.23 17.50
C GLU A 2 3.71 -16.28 16.71
N VAL A 3 3.16 -15.74 15.61
CA VAL A 3 4.00 -14.90 14.74
C VAL A 3 3.91 -13.44 15.12
N PHE A 4 2.81 -13.00 15.77
CA PHE A 4 2.61 -11.56 15.99
C PHE A 4 1.73 -11.28 17.23
N ASP A 5 2.21 -10.42 18.10
CA ASP A 5 1.49 -9.94 19.28
C ASP A 5 1.30 -8.41 19.21
N ALA A 6 0.62 -7.95 18.16
CA ALA A 6 0.31 -6.54 18.00
C ALA A 6 -1.16 -6.27 18.37
N GLN A 7 -1.39 -5.25 19.20
CA GLN A 7 -2.74 -4.76 19.56
C GLN A 7 -3.38 -4.01 18.36
N SER A 8 -3.81 -4.72 17.33
CA SER A 8 -4.65 -4.13 16.28
C SER A 8 -6.11 -4.46 16.58
N HIS A 9 -6.96 -3.44 16.65
CA HIS A 9 -8.40 -3.67 16.73
C HIS A 9 -8.87 -4.19 15.37
N TYR A 10 -9.55 -5.34 15.38
CA TYR A 10 -10.22 -5.87 14.19
C TYR A 10 -11.43 -4.96 13.90
N TYR A 11 -11.44 -4.37 12.71
CA TYR A 11 -12.60 -3.66 12.17
C TYR A 11 -13.07 -4.45 10.94
N PRO A 12 -14.32 -4.95 10.94
CA PRO A 12 -14.92 -5.51 9.73
C PRO A 12 -15.00 -4.45 8.62
N SER A 13 -15.13 -4.90 7.38
CA SER A 13 -15.45 -4.06 6.23
C SER A 13 -16.58 -3.07 6.54
N ASP A 14 -16.37 -1.79 6.25
CA ASP A 14 -17.42 -0.76 6.43
C ASP A 14 -18.53 -0.87 5.37
N ALA A 15 -18.35 -1.72 4.34
CA ALA A 15 -19.21 -1.80 3.15
C ALA A 15 -20.20 -2.96 3.16
N MET A 16 -20.06 -3.95 4.05
CA MET A 16 -20.90 -5.15 4.05
C MET A 16 -21.02 -5.79 5.43
N SER A 17 -22.05 -6.64 5.61
CA SER A 17 -22.23 -7.42 6.83
C SER A 17 -21.15 -8.50 6.98
N LEU A 18 -20.91 -8.97 8.20
CA LEU A 18 -19.97 -10.08 8.45
C LEU A 18 -20.37 -11.36 7.72
N ASP A 19 -21.67 -11.62 7.60
CA ASP A 19 -22.18 -12.76 6.87
C ASP A 19 -21.86 -12.66 5.37
N GLU A 20 -22.05 -11.51 4.76
CA GLU A 20 -21.71 -11.26 3.36
C GLU A 20 -20.19 -11.42 3.15
N LEU A 21 -19.37 -10.82 4.01
CA LEU A 21 -17.91 -10.94 3.97
C LEU A 21 -17.43 -12.40 4.04
N ALA A 22 -18.10 -13.23 4.85
CA ALA A 22 -17.79 -14.64 4.95
C ALA A 22 -17.91 -15.38 3.60
N TYR A 23 -18.91 -15.06 2.77
CA TYR A 23 -19.06 -15.63 1.43
C TYR A 23 -17.97 -15.15 0.46
N TRP A 24 -17.55 -13.87 0.54
CA TRP A 24 -16.41 -13.38 -0.24
C TRP A 24 -15.15 -14.17 0.05
N ILE A 25 -14.85 -14.39 1.34
CA ILE A 25 -13.70 -15.17 1.79
C ILE A 25 -13.81 -16.62 1.31
N ALA A 26 -15.00 -17.24 1.45
CA ALA A 26 -15.21 -18.62 1.06
C ALA A 26 -14.98 -18.85 -0.44
N PHE A 27 -15.50 -17.99 -1.31
CA PHE A 27 -15.26 -18.09 -2.74
C PHE A 27 -13.80 -17.81 -3.11
N ASN A 28 -13.14 -16.84 -2.47
CA ASN A 28 -11.72 -16.57 -2.71
C ASN A 28 -10.82 -17.76 -2.31
N ARG A 29 -11.29 -18.62 -1.40
CA ARG A 29 -10.58 -19.84 -0.99
C ARG A 29 -10.69 -20.97 -2.01
N VAL A 30 -11.65 -20.92 -2.91
CA VAL A 30 -11.87 -21.98 -3.90
C VAL A 30 -10.78 -21.94 -4.98
N SER A 31 -10.02 -23.02 -5.11
CA SER A 31 -9.04 -23.17 -6.18
C SER A 31 -9.71 -23.10 -7.56
N GLY A 32 -9.23 -22.20 -8.42
CA GLY A 32 -9.78 -21.93 -9.75
C GLY A 32 -10.73 -20.73 -9.80
N ILE A 33 -11.03 -20.09 -8.66
CA ILE A 33 -11.72 -18.80 -8.62
C ILE A 33 -10.67 -17.70 -8.48
N GLY A 34 -10.31 -17.08 -9.59
CA GLY A 34 -9.50 -15.86 -9.66
C GLY A 34 -10.37 -14.64 -9.96
N PRO A 35 -9.78 -13.47 -10.18
CA PRO A 35 -10.51 -12.22 -10.42
C PRO A 35 -11.62 -12.32 -11.48
N VAL A 36 -11.33 -12.95 -12.61
CA VAL A 36 -12.29 -13.12 -13.73
C VAL A 36 -13.50 -13.97 -13.32
N SER A 37 -13.25 -15.16 -12.75
CA SER A 37 -14.36 -16.04 -12.32
C SER A 37 -15.13 -15.45 -11.14
N PHE A 38 -14.47 -14.71 -10.27
CA PHE A 38 -15.12 -14.01 -9.16
C PHE A 38 -16.06 -12.91 -9.69
N LYS A 39 -15.59 -12.13 -10.66
CA LYS A 39 -16.41 -11.12 -11.34
C LYS A 39 -17.63 -11.76 -12.02
N SER A 40 -17.45 -12.87 -12.74
CA SER A 40 -18.57 -13.60 -13.36
C SER A 40 -19.63 -14.03 -12.35
N LEU A 41 -19.21 -14.48 -11.15
CA LEU A 41 -20.14 -14.79 -10.05
C LEU A 41 -20.90 -13.55 -9.57
N LEU A 42 -20.20 -12.44 -9.33
CA LEU A 42 -20.82 -11.18 -8.90
C LEU A 42 -21.84 -10.67 -9.93
N ASP A 43 -21.49 -10.72 -11.21
CA ASP A 43 -22.37 -10.27 -12.30
C ASP A 43 -23.60 -11.17 -12.43
N TYR A 44 -23.44 -12.51 -12.41
CA TYR A 44 -24.53 -13.45 -12.57
C TYR A 44 -25.52 -13.45 -11.39
N TYR A 45 -25.02 -13.38 -10.16
CA TYR A 45 -25.83 -13.36 -8.93
C TYR A 45 -26.13 -11.96 -8.41
N HIS A 46 -25.89 -10.90 -9.21
CA HIS A 46 -26.16 -9.50 -8.84
C HIS A 46 -25.56 -9.12 -7.47
N ASN A 47 -24.33 -9.56 -7.23
CA ASN A 47 -23.57 -9.42 -5.99
C ASN A 47 -24.08 -10.26 -4.79
N ASP A 48 -25.06 -11.13 -4.94
CA ASP A 48 -25.52 -12.05 -3.90
C ASP A 48 -24.66 -13.34 -3.88
N LEU A 49 -23.55 -13.29 -3.17
CA LEU A 49 -22.68 -14.45 -3.02
C LEU A 49 -23.23 -15.52 -2.08
N GLU A 50 -24.22 -15.20 -1.25
CA GLU A 50 -24.93 -16.20 -0.46
C GLU A 50 -25.79 -17.09 -1.37
N ALA A 51 -26.55 -16.51 -2.29
CA ALA A 51 -27.27 -17.25 -3.31
C ALA A 51 -26.31 -18.10 -4.17
N ALA A 52 -25.18 -17.50 -4.62
CA ALA A 52 -24.14 -18.22 -5.33
C ALA A 52 -23.59 -19.42 -4.51
N TRP A 53 -23.41 -19.25 -3.21
CA TRP A 53 -22.90 -20.33 -2.35
C TRP A 53 -23.92 -21.46 -2.15
N ARG A 54 -25.21 -21.21 -2.27
CA ARG A 54 -26.27 -22.23 -2.18
C ARG A 54 -26.64 -22.86 -3.51
N ALA A 55 -26.23 -22.26 -4.62
CA ALA A 55 -26.54 -22.67 -5.99
C ALA A 55 -26.09 -24.10 -6.31
N ASP A 56 -26.80 -24.77 -7.20
CA ASP A 56 -26.43 -26.09 -7.69
C ASP A 56 -25.32 -26.03 -8.75
N SER A 57 -24.84 -27.21 -9.20
CA SER A 57 -23.77 -27.30 -10.18
C SER A 57 -24.14 -26.71 -11.56
N LYS A 58 -25.43 -26.76 -11.93
CA LYS A 58 -25.91 -26.22 -13.23
C LYS A 58 -25.91 -24.71 -13.20
N GLU A 59 -26.39 -24.12 -12.12
CA GLU A 59 -26.41 -22.66 -11.92
C GLU A 59 -25.01 -22.10 -11.88
N LEU A 60 -24.06 -22.76 -11.15
CA LEU A 60 -22.66 -22.33 -11.14
C LEU A 60 -21.98 -22.43 -12.51
N ALA A 61 -22.36 -23.44 -13.34
CA ALA A 61 -21.89 -23.54 -14.71
C ALA A 61 -22.44 -22.39 -15.59
N GLN A 62 -23.69 -22.01 -15.41
CA GLN A 62 -24.30 -20.85 -16.10
C GLN A 62 -23.64 -19.54 -15.68
N ALA A 63 -23.18 -19.42 -14.45
CA ALA A 63 -22.39 -18.31 -13.97
C ALA A 63 -20.93 -18.28 -14.51
N GLY A 64 -20.58 -19.23 -15.39
CA GLY A 64 -19.28 -19.25 -16.10
C GLY A 64 -18.18 -20.01 -15.37
N LEU A 65 -18.47 -20.78 -14.31
CA LEU A 65 -17.47 -21.62 -13.67
C LEU A 65 -17.18 -22.89 -14.47
N THR A 66 -15.89 -23.27 -14.51
CA THR A 66 -15.49 -24.56 -15.10
C THR A 66 -15.91 -25.74 -14.23
N GLN A 67 -16.09 -26.93 -14.83
CA GLN A 67 -16.45 -28.15 -14.11
C GLN A 67 -15.53 -28.43 -12.90
N LYS A 68 -14.22 -28.28 -13.09
CA LYS A 68 -13.21 -28.45 -12.04
C LYS A 68 -13.38 -27.42 -10.89
N THR A 69 -13.72 -26.20 -11.22
CA THR A 69 -13.96 -25.14 -10.22
C THR A 69 -15.23 -25.44 -9.43
N ILE A 70 -16.29 -25.89 -10.08
CA ILE A 70 -17.56 -26.32 -9.44
C ILE A 70 -17.29 -27.47 -8.45
N GLU A 71 -16.53 -28.47 -8.85
CA GLU A 71 -16.13 -29.58 -7.97
C GLU A 71 -15.37 -29.07 -6.72
N ASN A 72 -14.49 -28.09 -6.89
CA ASN A 72 -13.77 -27.45 -5.79
C ASN A 72 -14.74 -26.68 -4.86
N VAL A 73 -15.74 -25.98 -5.40
CA VAL A 73 -16.80 -25.32 -4.60
C VAL A 73 -17.55 -26.36 -3.78
N MET A 74 -18.05 -27.44 -4.41
CA MET A 74 -18.79 -28.49 -3.74
C MET A 74 -17.96 -29.17 -2.63
N LYS A 75 -16.69 -29.42 -2.91
CA LYS A 75 -15.75 -29.97 -1.91
C LYS A 75 -15.55 -29.03 -0.73
N LEU A 76 -15.39 -27.73 -0.97
CA LEU A 76 -15.21 -26.77 0.13
C LEU A 76 -16.46 -26.69 1.01
N ARG A 77 -17.67 -26.70 0.42
CA ARG A 77 -18.95 -26.71 1.15
C ARG A 77 -19.09 -27.91 2.11
N THR A 78 -18.48 -29.08 1.80
CA THR A 78 -18.51 -30.24 2.69
C THR A 78 -17.47 -30.19 3.79
N THR A 79 -16.41 -29.40 3.65
CA THR A 79 -15.27 -29.37 4.57
C THR A 79 -15.20 -28.13 5.45
N SER A 80 -15.84 -27.05 5.04
CA SER A 80 -15.84 -25.78 5.78
C SER A 80 -17.13 -24.98 5.51
N THR A 81 -17.40 -24.00 6.35
CA THR A 81 -18.46 -23.01 6.16
C THR A 81 -17.86 -21.63 5.97
N PRO A 82 -18.56 -20.70 5.29
CA PRO A 82 -18.10 -19.29 5.15
C PRO A 82 -17.72 -18.66 6.49
N GLN A 83 -18.56 -18.81 7.51
CA GLN A 83 -18.36 -18.27 8.84
C GLN A 83 -17.09 -18.82 9.51
N ARG A 84 -16.83 -20.13 9.35
CA ARG A 84 -15.61 -20.75 9.90
C ARG A 84 -14.33 -20.21 9.27
N GLU A 85 -14.37 -19.86 8.00
CA GLU A 85 -13.22 -19.23 7.34
C GLU A 85 -12.99 -17.80 7.85
N LEU A 86 -14.06 -17.02 8.07
CA LEU A 86 -13.98 -15.70 8.70
C LEU A 86 -13.41 -15.77 10.11
N GLU A 87 -13.95 -16.66 10.97
CA GLU A 87 -13.46 -16.84 12.36
C GLU A 87 -11.95 -17.14 12.44
N LYS A 88 -11.39 -17.89 11.47
CA LYS A 88 -9.93 -18.14 11.43
C LYS A 88 -9.13 -16.86 11.25
N LEU A 89 -9.59 -15.97 10.39
CA LEU A 89 -8.94 -14.69 10.10
C LEU A 89 -9.04 -13.74 11.31
N GLU A 90 -10.20 -13.70 11.96
CA GLU A 90 -10.42 -12.92 13.18
C GLU A 90 -9.47 -13.34 14.31
N ARG A 91 -9.35 -14.65 14.56
CA ARG A 91 -8.42 -15.18 15.58
C ARG A 91 -6.96 -14.78 15.33
N LEU A 92 -6.58 -14.64 14.06
CA LEU A 92 -5.24 -14.23 13.65
C LEU A 92 -5.11 -12.71 13.47
N ARG A 93 -6.19 -11.93 13.73
CA ARG A 93 -6.24 -10.48 13.56
C ARG A 93 -5.90 -10.04 12.12
N ILE A 94 -6.24 -10.88 11.14
CA ILE A 94 -6.06 -10.59 9.72
C ILE A 94 -7.31 -9.85 9.23
N ARG A 95 -7.11 -8.62 8.78
CA ARG A 95 -8.18 -7.83 8.18
C ARG A 95 -8.41 -8.27 6.75
N VAL A 96 -9.67 -8.28 6.34
CA VAL A 96 -10.10 -8.54 4.97
C VAL A 96 -10.63 -7.25 4.36
N ILE A 97 -10.18 -6.95 3.16
CA ILE A 97 -10.64 -5.80 2.36
C ILE A 97 -11.10 -6.34 1.01
N THR A 98 -12.27 -5.95 0.56
CA THR A 98 -12.86 -6.39 -0.71
C THR A 98 -12.96 -5.25 -1.71
N LEU A 99 -13.19 -5.56 -2.97
CA LEU A 99 -13.41 -4.54 -4.02
C LEU A 99 -14.58 -3.59 -3.72
N LYS A 100 -15.52 -3.96 -2.83
CA LYS A 100 -16.62 -3.08 -2.40
C LYS A 100 -16.19 -2.03 -1.36
N ASP A 101 -15.11 -2.29 -0.62
CA ASP A 101 -14.68 -1.41 0.46
C ASP A 101 -14.11 -0.10 -0.04
N MET A 102 -14.48 1.01 0.58
CA MET A 102 -13.90 2.33 0.28
C MET A 102 -12.39 2.37 0.57
N THR A 103 -11.95 1.56 1.53
CA THR A 103 -10.53 1.43 1.92
C THR A 103 -9.71 0.54 0.99
N TYR A 104 -10.32 -0.05 -0.06
CA TYR A 104 -9.56 -0.80 -1.06
C TYR A 104 -8.63 0.15 -1.82
N PRO A 105 -7.33 -0.18 -2.00
CA PRO A 105 -6.36 0.71 -2.63
C PRO A 105 -6.83 1.19 -4.02
N PRO A 106 -6.96 2.51 -4.24
CA PRO A 106 -7.57 3.04 -5.47
C PRO A 106 -6.82 2.61 -6.73
N LEU A 107 -5.48 2.73 -6.72
CA LEU A 107 -4.65 2.33 -7.86
C LEU A 107 -4.78 0.83 -8.20
N LEU A 108 -4.91 -0.03 -7.18
CA LEU A 108 -5.07 -1.46 -7.38
C LEU A 108 -6.48 -1.80 -7.90
N ARG A 109 -7.49 -1.00 -7.59
CA ARG A 109 -8.86 -1.19 -8.10
C ARG A 109 -8.96 -0.99 -9.61
N GLU A 110 -8.08 -0.16 -10.18
CA GLU A 110 -8.07 0.20 -11.60
C GLU A 110 -7.50 -0.88 -12.52
N ILE A 111 -6.77 -1.87 -12.00
CA ILE A 111 -6.19 -2.92 -12.84
C ILE A 111 -7.26 -3.94 -13.26
N ASP A 112 -7.14 -4.48 -14.47
CA ASP A 112 -8.13 -5.41 -15.07
C ASP A 112 -8.36 -6.67 -14.23
N ASP A 113 -7.33 -7.15 -13.54
CA ASP A 113 -7.32 -8.35 -12.72
C ASP A 113 -7.14 -8.04 -11.22
N ALA A 114 -7.78 -6.95 -10.75
CA ALA A 114 -7.77 -6.57 -9.34
C ALA A 114 -8.23 -7.72 -8.44
N PRO A 115 -7.49 -8.04 -7.36
CA PRO A 115 -7.90 -9.08 -6.43
C PRO A 115 -9.26 -8.77 -5.80
N PRO A 116 -10.28 -9.64 -5.90
CA PRO A 116 -11.57 -9.38 -5.28
C PRO A 116 -11.50 -9.29 -3.76
N VAL A 117 -10.54 -9.98 -3.16
CA VAL A 117 -10.28 -10.03 -1.72
C VAL A 117 -8.80 -9.81 -1.45
N LEU A 118 -8.50 -8.92 -0.53
CA LEU A 118 -7.17 -8.70 0.04
C LEU A 118 -7.18 -9.07 1.52
N TYR A 119 -6.21 -9.86 1.92
CA TYR A 119 -5.90 -10.14 3.32
C TYR A 119 -4.76 -9.22 3.75
N THR A 120 -4.93 -8.52 4.88
CA THR A 120 -3.91 -7.58 5.37
C THR A 120 -3.57 -7.84 6.83
N TYR A 121 -2.29 -7.74 7.15
CA TYR A 121 -1.79 -7.76 8.51
C TYR A 121 -1.00 -6.47 8.76
N GLY A 122 -1.47 -5.63 9.66
CA GLY A 122 -1.15 -4.22 9.76
C GLY A 122 -2.24 -3.35 9.14
N LYS A 123 -2.06 -2.04 9.13
CA LYS A 123 -3.07 -1.07 8.69
C LYS A 123 -2.63 -0.34 7.43
N LEU A 124 -3.46 -0.38 6.38
CA LEU A 124 -3.35 0.56 5.26
C LEU A 124 -3.78 1.95 5.70
N THR A 125 -3.13 2.97 5.18
CA THR A 125 -3.40 4.38 5.46
C THR A 125 -3.53 5.18 4.17
N GLU A 126 -4.06 6.38 4.25
CA GLU A 126 -4.17 7.27 3.08
C GLU A 126 -2.82 7.62 2.46
N ALA A 127 -1.74 7.65 3.26
CA ALA A 127 -0.39 7.88 2.76
C ALA A 127 0.06 6.79 1.77
N ASP A 128 -0.51 5.60 1.84
CA ASP A 128 -0.16 4.49 0.96
C ASP A 128 -0.59 4.71 -0.51
N GLN A 129 -1.42 5.73 -0.81
CA GLN A 129 -1.71 6.15 -2.18
C GLN A 129 -0.48 6.75 -2.90
N PHE A 130 0.49 7.27 -2.15
CA PHE A 130 1.75 7.79 -2.69
C PHE A 130 2.84 6.71 -2.59
N ALA A 131 2.66 5.61 -3.29
CA ALA A 131 3.55 4.47 -3.21
C ALA A 131 4.39 4.29 -4.47
N LEU A 132 5.63 3.84 -4.28
CA LEU A 132 6.54 3.41 -5.33
C LEU A 132 6.95 1.94 -5.10
N ALA A 133 6.82 1.11 -6.11
CA ALA A 133 7.36 -0.24 -6.06
C ALA A 133 8.89 -0.22 -6.27
N VAL A 134 9.63 -0.95 -5.43
CA VAL A 134 11.07 -1.13 -5.57
C VAL A 134 11.36 -2.62 -5.67
N VAL A 135 11.87 -3.05 -6.82
CA VAL A 135 12.10 -4.46 -7.13
C VAL A 135 13.50 -4.68 -7.72
N GLY A 136 13.95 -5.93 -7.65
CA GLY A 136 15.24 -6.27 -8.24
C GLY A 136 15.67 -7.71 -8.04
N THR A 137 16.95 -7.95 -8.27
CA THR A 137 17.56 -9.27 -8.11
C THR A 137 17.56 -9.75 -6.66
N ARG A 138 17.36 -11.06 -6.47
CA ARG A 138 17.49 -11.70 -5.15
C ARG A 138 18.95 -11.80 -4.66
N ASN A 139 19.91 -11.64 -5.55
CA ASN A 139 21.35 -11.67 -5.26
C ASN A 139 21.97 -10.34 -5.73
N SER A 140 21.77 -9.29 -4.94
CA SER A 140 22.26 -7.94 -5.22
C SER A 140 23.75 -7.82 -5.06
N THR A 141 24.37 -6.97 -5.90
CA THR A 141 25.76 -6.55 -5.75
C THR A 141 25.89 -5.50 -4.63
N THR A 142 27.13 -5.16 -4.24
CA THR A 142 27.40 -4.05 -3.33
C THR A 142 26.85 -2.74 -3.89
N TYR A 143 27.02 -2.50 -5.21
CA TYR A 143 26.44 -1.35 -5.90
C TYR A 143 24.92 -1.34 -5.80
N GLY A 144 24.25 -2.44 -6.20
CA GLY A 144 22.80 -2.56 -6.13
C GLY A 144 22.25 -2.31 -4.72
N ARG A 145 22.94 -2.80 -3.68
CA ARG A 145 22.62 -2.54 -2.28
C ARG A 145 22.69 -1.04 -1.97
N GLN A 146 23.85 -0.42 -2.20
CA GLN A 146 24.11 0.98 -1.85
C GLN A 146 23.16 1.95 -2.54
N VAL A 147 22.91 1.76 -3.84
CA VAL A 147 22.01 2.65 -4.58
C VAL A 147 20.55 2.46 -4.14
N THR A 148 20.14 1.22 -3.85
CA THR A 148 18.79 0.96 -3.32
C THR A 148 18.58 1.59 -1.95
N GLU A 149 19.53 1.39 -1.02
CA GLU A 149 19.52 1.99 0.32
C GLU A 149 19.42 3.52 0.23
N ARG A 150 20.25 4.16 -0.61
CA ARG A 150 20.24 5.62 -0.79
C ARG A 150 18.90 6.12 -1.31
N ILE A 151 18.45 5.64 -2.46
CA ILE A 151 17.23 6.12 -3.12
C ILE A 151 15.99 5.86 -2.25
N VAL A 152 15.88 4.68 -1.64
CA VAL A 152 14.75 4.33 -0.78
C VAL A 152 14.74 5.16 0.50
N THR A 153 15.90 5.43 1.11
CA THR A 153 16.00 6.31 2.28
C THR A 153 15.48 7.71 1.97
N ASP A 154 15.87 8.25 0.82
CA ASP A 154 15.43 9.60 0.41
C ASP A 154 13.93 9.63 0.06
N LEU A 155 13.41 8.61 -0.63
CA LEU A 155 11.97 8.45 -0.90
C LEU A 155 11.16 8.34 0.40
N ALA A 156 11.62 7.54 1.36
CA ALA A 156 10.95 7.33 2.63
C ALA A 156 10.91 8.61 3.49
N LYS A 157 11.99 9.40 3.50
CA LYS A 157 12.02 10.74 4.11
C LYS A 157 11.05 11.70 3.44
N GLY A 158 10.87 11.57 2.12
CA GLY A 158 9.86 12.29 1.34
C GLY A 158 8.44 11.71 1.47
N GLN A 159 8.21 10.82 2.45
CA GLN A 159 6.90 10.21 2.74
C GLN A 159 6.32 9.34 1.62
N VAL A 160 7.16 8.87 0.69
CA VAL A 160 6.75 7.88 -0.30
C VAL A 160 6.73 6.50 0.33
N THR A 161 5.58 5.82 0.26
CA THR A 161 5.45 4.43 0.74
C THR A 161 6.16 3.47 -0.22
N ILE A 162 6.99 2.59 0.31
CA ILE A 162 7.74 1.62 -0.49
C ILE A 162 6.97 0.30 -0.58
N VAL A 163 6.66 -0.14 -1.79
CA VAL A 163 6.00 -1.43 -2.05
C VAL A 163 7.02 -2.43 -2.59
N SER A 164 7.07 -3.62 -2.04
CA SER A 164 7.91 -4.69 -2.57
C SER A 164 7.39 -6.08 -2.20
N GLY A 165 8.08 -7.12 -2.67
CA GLY A 165 7.60 -8.50 -2.57
C GLY A 165 8.17 -9.31 -1.41
N LEU A 166 8.85 -8.71 -0.46
CA LEU A 166 9.50 -9.36 0.68
C LEU A 166 10.49 -10.49 0.28
N ALA A 167 10.98 -10.51 -0.97
CA ALA A 167 11.98 -11.45 -1.45
C ALA A 167 13.39 -11.12 -0.91
N LEU A 168 14.33 -12.04 -1.09
CA LEU A 168 15.75 -11.76 -0.82
C LEU A 168 16.30 -10.65 -1.71
N GLY A 169 17.39 -10.02 -1.32
CA GLY A 169 18.11 -9.03 -2.11
C GLY A 169 17.44 -7.66 -2.08
N ILE A 170 17.14 -7.11 -3.26
CA ILE A 170 16.63 -5.73 -3.39
C ILE A 170 15.37 -5.49 -2.57
N ASP A 171 14.41 -6.42 -2.56
CA ASP A 171 13.15 -6.27 -1.81
C ASP A 171 13.44 -6.13 -0.29
N THR A 172 14.29 -7.01 0.25
CA THR A 172 14.71 -6.95 1.67
C THR A 172 15.38 -5.62 1.99
N ILE A 173 16.28 -5.16 1.11
CA ILE A 173 17.01 -3.89 1.27
C ILE A 173 16.03 -2.72 1.26
N ALA A 174 15.10 -2.71 0.31
CA ALA A 174 14.10 -1.65 0.17
C ALA A 174 13.21 -1.53 1.42
N HIS A 175 12.66 -2.65 1.91
CA HIS A 175 11.85 -2.62 3.14
C HIS A 175 12.66 -2.16 4.36
N THR A 176 13.90 -2.64 4.49
CA THR A 176 14.77 -2.28 5.61
C THR A 176 15.13 -0.80 5.59
N ALA A 177 15.56 -0.27 4.43
CA ALA A 177 15.92 1.14 4.28
C ALA A 177 14.71 2.08 4.54
N ALA A 178 13.50 1.70 4.08
CA ALA A 178 12.29 2.45 4.37
C ALA A 178 12.01 2.54 5.87
N LEU A 179 12.06 1.41 6.60
CA LEU A 179 11.85 1.36 8.04
C LEU A 179 12.95 2.10 8.83
N ASP A 180 14.22 1.98 8.41
CA ASP A 180 15.36 2.65 9.05
C ASP A 180 15.27 4.18 8.90
N ALA A 181 14.68 4.64 7.79
CA ALA A 181 14.42 6.06 7.55
C ALA A 181 13.14 6.59 8.25
N GLY A 182 12.43 5.76 9.00
CA GLY A 182 11.17 6.13 9.65
C GLY A 182 9.95 6.18 8.70
N GLY A 183 10.10 5.69 7.47
CA GLY A 183 9.06 5.70 6.45
C GLY A 183 8.16 4.45 6.46
N ARG A 184 7.19 4.42 5.55
CA ARG A 184 6.23 3.33 5.42
C ARG A 184 6.61 2.33 4.33
N THR A 185 6.18 1.06 4.54
CA THR A 185 6.42 0.02 3.54
C THR A 185 5.32 -1.05 3.49
N ILE A 186 5.01 -1.54 2.29
CA ILE A 186 4.01 -2.57 2.03
C ILE A 186 4.70 -3.82 1.49
N GLY A 187 4.58 -4.92 2.22
CA GLY A 187 5.06 -6.23 1.77
C GLY A 187 3.95 -7.03 1.12
N VAL A 188 4.04 -7.28 -0.18
CA VAL A 188 3.05 -8.11 -0.90
C VAL A 188 3.55 -9.55 -0.92
N LEU A 189 2.75 -10.50 -0.43
CA LEU A 189 3.14 -11.91 -0.33
C LEU A 189 2.54 -12.75 -1.47
N ALA A 190 3.21 -13.84 -1.81
CA ALA A 190 2.78 -14.83 -2.80
C ALA A 190 2.23 -16.13 -2.14
N CYS A 191 1.79 -16.04 -0.89
CA CYS A 191 1.25 -17.12 -0.07
C CYS A 191 0.30 -16.54 0.98
N GLY A 192 -0.34 -17.40 1.78
CA GLY A 192 -1.17 -16.94 2.90
C GLY A 192 -0.37 -16.18 3.96
N LEU A 193 -1.01 -15.25 4.69
CA LEU A 193 -0.38 -14.45 5.75
C LEU A 193 0.14 -15.25 6.94
N ASP A 194 -0.30 -16.49 7.09
CA ASP A 194 0.21 -17.46 8.09
C ASP A 194 1.59 -18.00 7.73
N ILE A 195 2.12 -17.66 6.54
CA ILE A 195 3.40 -18.13 6.04
C ILE A 195 4.25 -16.95 5.58
N ILE A 196 5.39 -16.73 6.22
CA ILE A 196 6.38 -15.75 5.75
C ILE A 196 7.45 -16.45 4.91
N TYR A 197 7.56 -16.05 3.65
CA TYR A 197 8.56 -16.56 2.72
C TYR A 197 9.36 -15.43 2.06
N PRO A 198 10.70 -15.48 2.05
CA PRO A 198 11.52 -16.54 2.63
C PRO A 198 11.52 -16.50 4.16
N PRO A 199 11.78 -17.64 4.84
CA PRO A 199 11.77 -17.68 6.31
C PRO A 199 12.77 -16.74 6.98
N THR A 200 13.85 -16.39 6.30
CA THR A 200 14.88 -15.43 6.76
C THR A 200 14.31 -14.02 6.94
N ASN A 201 13.23 -13.65 6.24
CA ASN A 201 12.60 -12.33 6.33
C ASN A 201 11.49 -12.26 7.39
N ARG A 202 11.33 -13.29 8.25
CA ARG A 202 10.33 -13.26 9.35
C ARG A 202 10.55 -12.10 10.31
N GLY A 203 11.81 -11.84 10.67
CA GLY A 203 12.17 -10.70 11.53
C GLY A 203 11.82 -9.36 10.90
N LEU A 204 12.08 -9.20 9.60
CA LEU A 204 11.71 -8.00 8.85
C LEU A 204 10.19 -7.84 8.77
N ALA A 205 9.45 -8.89 8.40
CA ALA A 205 7.99 -8.89 8.34
C ALA A 205 7.36 -8.50 9.69
N ARG A 206 7.89 -9.05 10.80
CA ARG A 206 7.48 -8.69 12.15
C ARG A 206 7.74 -7.21 12.44
N ARG A 207 8.96 -6.72 12.16
CA ARG A 207 9.32 -5.33 12.36
C ARG A 207 8.41 -4.37 11.60
N MET A 208 8.07 -4.69 10.34
CA MET A 208 7.15 -3.88 9.51
C MET A 208 5.82 -3.64 10.25
N VAL A 209 5.22 -4.69 10.80
CA VAL A 209 3.90 -4.61 11.43
C VAL A 209 3.97 -4.05 12.85
N GLU A 210 4.91 -4.51 13.69
CA GLU A 210 5.03 -4.09 15.09
C GLU A 210 5.43 -2.62 15.24
N SER A 211 6.21 -2.06 14.30
CA SER A 211 6.53 -0.64 14.29
C SER A 211 5.35 0.26 13.90
N GLY A 212 4.26 -0.31 13.36
CA GLY A 212 3.17 0.47 12.77
C GLY A 212 3.50 1.14 11.43
N GLN A 213 4.74 0.99 10.95
CA GLN A 213 5.23 1.59 9.72
C GLN A 213 5.04 0.70 8.48
N GLY A 214 4.45 -0.48 8.65
CA GLY A 214 4.26 -1.38 7.53
C GLY A 214 3.01 -2.23 7.60
N VAL A 215 2.67 -2.80 6.45
CA VAL A 215 1.57 -3.74 6.29
C VAL A 215 1.99 -4.88 5.37
N LEU A 216 1.55 -6.08 5.68
CA LEU A 216 1.66 -7.25 4.82
C LEU A 216 0.33 -7.48 4.13
N ILE A 217 0.37 -7.70 2.81
CA ILE A 217 -0.82 -7.87 1.97
C ILE A 217 -0.68 -9.12 1.12
N THR A 218 -1.78 -9.85 0.94
CA THR A 218 -1.87 -10.94 -0.04
C THR A 218 -3.28 -11.11 -0.56
N GLU A 219 -3.42 -11.66 -1.76
CA GLU A 219 -4.70 -12.16 -2.28
C GLU A 219 -4.96 -13.62 -1.91
N TYR A 220 -3.95 -14.32 -1.39
CA TYR A 220 -4.03 -15.75 -1.11
C TYR A 220 -4.61 -16.01 0.28
N PRO A 221 -5.60 -16.91 0.39
CA PRO A 221 -6.16 -17.30 1.68
C PRO A 221 -5.14 -18.05 2.55
N LEU A 222 -5.43 -18.15 3.84
CA LEU A 222 -4.61 -18.90 4.80
C LEU A 222 -4.36 -20.34 4.33
N GLY A 223 -3.14 -20.83 4.59
CA GLY A 223 -2.68 -22.16 4.24
C GLY A 223 -2.15 -22.31 2.82
N VAL A 224 -2.29 -21.30 1.96
CA VAL A 224 -1.70 -21.34 0.61
C VAL A 224 -0.18 -21.22 0.72
N GLN A 225 0.50 -22.29 0.26
CA GLN A 225 1.96 -22.37 0.30
C GLN A 225 2.59 -21.48 -0.79
N PRO A 226 3.84 -21.01 -0.59
CA PRO A 226 4.59 -20.33 -1.63
C PRO A 226 4.85 -21.29 -2.79
N ASP A 227 4.33 -20.96 -3.96
CA ASP A 227 4.47 -21.72 -5.20
C ASP A 227 5.12 -20.89 -6.29
N GLY A 228 5.85 -21.54 -7.19
CA GLY A 228 6.57 -20.88 -8.28
C GLY A 228 5.68 -20.00 -9.16
N GLY A 229 4.44 -20.41 -9.41
CA GLY A 229 3.46 -19.66 -10.21
C GLY A 229 2.89 -18.43 -9.48
N ASN A 230 2.83 -18.45 -8.15
CA ASN A 230 2.26 -17.37 -7.36
C ASN A 230 3.14 -16.11 -7.36
N PHE A 231 4.47 -16.26 -7.46
CA PHE A 231 5.38 -15.11 -7.43
C PHE A 231 5.18 -14.16 -8.60
N PRO A 232 5.14 -14.64 -9.87
CA PRO A 232 4.82 -13.77 -10.99
C PRO A 232 3.40 -13.18 -10.91
N ALA A 233 2.41 -13.98 -10.53
CA ALA A 233 1.02 -13.52 -10.40
C ALA A 233 0.88 -12.39 -9.38
N ARG A 234 1.54 -12.51 -8.21
CA ARG A 234 1.56 -11.49 -7.17
C ARG A 234 2.16 -10.16 -7.65
N ASN A 235 3.13 -10.18 -8.57
CA ASN A 235 3.83 -8.97 -9.01
C ASN A 235 2.90 -7.92 -9.65
N ARG A 236 1.75 -8.33 -10.21
CA ARG A 236 0.73 -7.39 -10.68
C ARG A 236 0.16 -6.52 -9.55
N ILE A 237 0.09 -7.08 -8.33
CA ILE A 237 -0.39 -6.36 -7.14
C ILE A 237 0.68 -5.35 -6.67
N ILE A 238 1.97 -5.71 -6.74
CA ILE A 238 3.07 -4.78 -6.43
C ILE A 238 3.00 -3.56 -7.36
N ALA A 239 2.89 -3.78 -8.67
CA ALA A 239 2.74 -2.70 -9.64
C ALA A 239 1.42 -1.93 -9.44
N GLY A 240 0.31 -2.65 -9.23
CA GLY A 240 -1.03 -2.07 -9.07
C GLY A 240 -1.21 -1.20 -7.81
N LEU A 241 -0.43 -1.43 -6.76
CA LEU A 241 -0.42 -0.59 -5.56
C LEU A 241 0.41 0.68 -5.71
N SER A 242 1.12 0.85 -6.82
CA SER A 242 2.18 1.85 -6.94
C SER A 242 1.95 2.80 -8.10
N LEU A 243 2.40 4.04 -7.96
CA LEU A 243 2.42 5.05 -9.03
C LEU A 243 3.44 4.70 -10.13
N GLY A 244 4.50 3.97 -9.74
CA GLY A 244 5.54 3.52 -10.65
C GLY A 244 6.35 2.36 -10.06
N VAL A 245 7.22 1.78 -10.86
CA VAL A 245 8.09 0.66 -10.48
C VAL A 245 9.56 1.02 -10.76
N LEU A 246 10.36 1.06 -9.70
CA LEU A 246 11.82 1.19 -9.77
C LEU A 246 12.46 -0.19 -9.79
N VAL A 247 13.19 -0.50 -10.87
CA VAL A 247 14.04 -1.68 -10.97
C VAL A 247 15.48 -1.27 -10.62
N ALA A 248 15.95 -1.64 -9.42
CA ALA A 248 17.24 -1.20 -8.92
C ALA A 248 18.40 -1.98 -9.55
N GLU A 249 18.30 -3.30 -9.61
CA GLU A 249 19.30 -4.17 -10.23
C GLU A 249 18.61 -5.46 -10.73
N ALA A 250 18.79 -5.81 -11.99
CA ALA A 250 18.22 -7.01 -12.58
C ALA A 250 19.02 -7.52 -13.78
N PRO A 251 19.39 -8.82 -13.82
CA PRO A 251 19.87 -9.46 -15.03
C PRO A 251 18.75 -9.60 -16.07
N ALA A 252 19.10 -9.88 -17.33
CA ALA A 252 18.15 -9.98 -18.45
C ALA A 252 17.00 -10.99 -18.24
N LYS A 253 17.22 -12.04 -17.43
CA LYS A 253 16.20 -13.03 -17.07
C LYS A 253 15.87 -12.91 -15.58
N SER A 254 15.22 -11.80 -15.17
CA SER A 254 14.86 -11.54 -13.78
C SER A 254 13.35 -11.45 -13.60
N GLY A 255 12.84 -12.00 -12.50
CA GLY A 255 11.45 -11.83 -12.10
C GLY A 255 11.04 -10.36 -11.86
N ALA A 256 12.00 -9.48 -11.54
CA ALA A 256 11.75 -8.04 -11.40
C ALA A 256 11.31 -7.40 -12.72
N LEU A 257 11.79 -7.90 -13.87
CA LEU A 257 11.36 -7.43 -15.19
C LEU A 257 9.89 -7.78 -15.48
N ILE A 258 9.36 -8.84 -14.87
CA ILE A 258 7.94 -9.18 -14.95
C ILE A 258 7.10 -8.09 -14.26
N THR A 259 7.57 -7.59 -13.10
CA THR A 259 6.89 -6.48 -12.40
C THR A 259 6.90 -5.20 -13.23
N ALA A 260 8.03 -4.88 -13.89
CA ALA A 260 8.09 -3.75 -14.83
C ALA A 260 7.12 -3.94 -16.02
N GLY A 261 6.97 -5.17 -16.52
CA GLY A 261 6.00 -5.49 -17.56
C GLY A 261 4.55 -5.31 -17.11
N PHE A 262 4.22 -5.61 -15.85
CA PHE A 262 2.89 -5.30 -15.29
C PHE A 262 2.69 -3.80 -15.13
N ALA A 263 3.70 -3.06 -14.67
CA ALA A 263 3.64 -1.60 -14.57
C ALA A 263 3.27 -0.96 -15.91
N LEU A 264 3.95 -1.34 -17.00
CA LEU A 264 3.65 -0.85 -18.34
C LEU A 264 2.22 -1.18 -18.79
N LYS A 265 1.75 -2.41 -18.54
CA LYS A 265 0.37 -2.81 -18.88
C LYS A 265 -0.69 -2.04 -18.09
N GLN A 266 -0.35 -1.63 -16.87
CA GLN A 266 -1.23 -0.88 -15.97
C GLN A 266 -1.10 0.63 -16.12
N GLY A 267 -0.31 1.13 -17.12
CA GLY A 267 -0.09 2.55 -17.33
C GLY A 267 0.72 3.23 -16.23
N ARG A 268 1.56 2.47 -15.51
CA ARG A 268 2.43 3.01 -14.45
C ARG A 268 3.80 3.33 -15.00
N GLU A 269 4.46 4.34 -14.43
CA GLU A 269 5.83 4.71 -14.78
C GLU A 269 6.82 3.60 -14.44
N VAL A 270 7.82 3.41 -15.31
CA VAL A 270 8.91 2.45 -15.08
C VAL A 270 10.23 3.19 -15.01
N PHE A 271 10.95 2.93 -13.92
CA PHE A 271 12.24 3.52 -13.61
C PHE A 271 13.32 2.44 -13.56
N GLY A 272 14.55 2.80 -13.93
CA GLY A 272 15.70 1.91 -13.83
C GLY A 272 16.95 2.63 -13.33
N ILE A 273 17.66 2.01 -12.38
CA ILE A 273 18.95 2.53 -11.95
C ILE A 273 20.04 2.05 -12.93
N PRO A 274 20.69 2.95 -13.70
CA PRO A 274 21.74 2.55 -14.64
C PRO A 274 22.88 1.81 -13.92
N GLY A 275 23.46 0.85 -14.59
CA GLY A 275 24.62 0.13 -14.06
C GLY A 275 25.66 -0.16 -15.14
N SER A 276 26.79 -0.72 -14.72
CA SER A 276 27.89 -1.03 -15.64
C SER A 276 27.43 -1.98 -16.75
N ILE A 277 27.76 -1.65 -18.00
CA ILE A 277 27.50 -2.52 -19.17
C ILE A 277 28.31 -3.84 -19.12
N LEU A 278 29.36 -3.88 -18.29
CA LEU A 278 30.18 -5.09 -18.05
C LEU A 278 29.54 -6.00 -16.98
N SER A 279 28.52 -5.51 -16.24
CA SER A 279 27.83 -6.29 -15.21
C SER A 279 26.59 -6.99 -15.78
N ASN A 280 26.59 -8.32 -15.72
CA ASN A 280 25.40 -9.09 -16.09
C ASN A 280 24.19 -8.74 -15.19
N LYS A 281 24.42 -8.27 -13.96
CA LYS A 281 23.36 -7.87 -13.02
C LYS A 281 22.64 -6.57 -13.43
N SER A 282 23.27 -5.74 -14.25
CA SER A 282 22.68 -4.50 -14.77
C SER A 282 22.05 -4.67 -16.17
N SER A 283 22.29 -5.79 -16.83
CA SER A 283 21.92 -5.99 -18.24
C SER A 283 20.42 -5.84 -18.49
N GLY A 284 19.57 -6.33 -17.58
CA GLY A 284 18.12 -6.22 -17.70
C GLY A 284 17.61 -4.79 -17.47
N VAL A 285 18.17 -4.08 -16.48
CA VAL A 285 17.79 -2.69 -16.20
C VAL A 285 18.26 -1.78 -17.33
N ASN A 286 19.51 -1.93 -17.80
CA ASN A 286 20.03 -1.14 -18.93
C ASN A 286 19.18 -1.36 -20.19
N LYS A 287 18.68 -2.60 -20.40
CA LYS A 287 17.77 -2.88 -21.50
C LYS A 287 16.40 -2.20 -21.30
N LEU A 288 15.84 -2.22 -20.10
CA LEU A 288 14.60 -1.46 -19.79
C LEU A 288 14.76 0.03 -20.08
N ILE A 289 15.89 0.64 -19.70
CA ILE A 289 16.17 2.05 -19.98
C ILE A 289 16.27 2.28 -21.49
N GLN A 290 16.95 1.40 -22.23
CA GLN A 290 17.01 1.47 -23.69
C GLN A 290 15.63 1.35 -24.33
N ASP A 291 14.71 0.58 -23.73
CA ASP A 291 13.34 0.37 -24.20
C ASP A 291 12.36 1.46 -23.71
N GLY A 292 12.86 2.52 -23.02
CA GLY A 292 12.08 3.69 -22.66
C GLY A 292 11.79 3.87 -21.15
N ALA A 293 12.29 2.98 -20.28
CA ALA A 293 12.20 3.24 -18.85
C ALA A 293 13.07 4.45 -18.47
N ARG A 294 12.59 5.26 -17.52
CA ARG A 294 13.30 6.47 -17.07
C ARG A 294 14.55 6.09 -16.27
N PRO A 295 15.75 6.56 -16.64
CA PRO A 295 16.93 6.37 -15.81
C PRO A 295 16.82 7.17 -14.51
N VAL A 296 17.26 6.58 -13.40
CA VAL A 296 17.28 7.23 -12.08
C VAL A 296 18.73 7.36 -11.63
N MET A 297 19.18 8.61 -11.50
CA MET A 297 20.47 8.98 -10.95
C MET A 297 20.34 9.50 -9.51
N GLU A 298 19.20 10.13 -9.20
CA GLU A 298 18.87 10.67 -7.90
C GLU A 298 17.35 10.59 -7.64
N VAL A 299 16.94 10.81 -6.41
CA VAL A 299 15.52 10.70 -5.99
C VAL A 299 14.60 11.68 -6.72
N THR A 300 15.10 12.86 -7.07
CA THR A 300 14.37 13.91 -7.79
C THR A 300 13.87 13.43 -9.15
N ASP A 301 14.60 12.56 -9.85
CA ASP A 301 14.16 11.97 -11.13
C ASP A 301 12.80 11.24 -11.00
N ILE A 302 12.58 10.62 -9.84
CA ILE A 302 11.32 9.90 -9.54
C ILE A 302 10.25 10.89 -9.09
N LEU A 303 10.59 11.78 -8.14
CA LEU A 303 9.63 12.73 -7.57
C LEU A 303 9.06 13.67 -8.63
N GLU A 304 9.91 14.15 -9.57
CA GLU A 304 9.48 14.97 -10.71
C GLU A 304 8.56 14.19 -11.65
N ALA A 305 8.97 12.99 -12.04
CA ALA A 305 8.19 12.19 -12.97
C ALA A 305 6.80 11.82 -12.43
N LEU A 306 6.67 11.64 -11.12
CA LEU A 306 5.42 11.27 -10.45
C LEU A 306 4.67 12.47 -9.87
N ASN A 307 5.18 13.70 -10.02
CA ASN A 307 4.63 14.94 -9.43
C ASN A 307 4.47 14.86 -7.90
N LEU A 308 5.42 14.22 -7.20
CA LEU A 308 5.36 13.95 -5.76
C LEU A 308 6.01 15.05 -4.89
N PHE A 309 6.47 16.16 -5.44
CA PHE A 309 7.04 17.28 -4.65
C PHE A 309 6.06 17.92 -3.67
N MET A 310 4.76 17.71 -3.89
CA MET A 310 3.69 18.29 -3.08
C MET A 310 3.29 17.42 -1.87
N ILE A 311 3.84 16.19 -1.74
CA ILE A 311 3.46 15.30 -0.62
C ILE A 311 3.75 15.94 0.75
N PRO A 312 4.93 16.55 1.01
CA PRO A 312 5.19 17.22 2.28
C PRO A 312 4.19 18.34 2.57
N GLN A 313 3.74 19.08 1.54
CA GLN A 313 2.75 20.15 1.70
C GLN A 313 1.35 19.61 2.04
N HIS A 314 0.94 18.47 1.48
CA HIS A 314 -0.36 17.85 1.79
C HIS A 314 -0.41 17.27 3.21
N VAL A 315 0.68 16.70 3.69
CA VAL A 315 0.75 16.15 5.06
C VAL A 315 0.84 17.28 6.09
N GLU A 316 1.57 18.36 5.79
CA GLU A 316 1.55 19.57 6.63
C GLU A 316 0.16 20.22 6.67
N MET A 317 -0.58 20.27 5.55
CA MET A 317 -1.96 20.79 5.54
C MET A 317 -2.94 19.93 6.34
N GLN A 318 -2.77 18.62 6.43
CA GLN A 318 -3.62 17.76 7.29
C GLN A 318 -3.20 17.80 8.77
N ALA A 319 -1.94 18.11 9.07
CA ALA A 319 -1.43 18.23 10.44
C ALA A 319 -1.80 19.55 11.14
N VAL A 320 -2.39 20.52 10.41
CA VAL A 320 -2.62 21.89 10.87
C VAL A 320 -4.10 22.12 11.27
N LEU A 321 -4.72 21.14 11.93
CA LEU A 321 -5.99 21.37 12.64
C LEU A 321 -5.71 22.04 13.98
N PRO A 322 -6.49 23.09 14.36
CA PRO A 322 -6.34 23.74 15.65
C PRO A 322 -6.63 22.77 16.79
N ASP A 323 -5.71 22.68 17.76
CA ASP A 323 -5.79 21.74 18.88
C ASP A 323 -6.71 22.23 20.01
N ASN A 324 -6.99 23.53 20.03
CA ASN A 324 -7.84 24.16 21.06
C ASN A 324 -8.74 25.27 20.47
N ASP A 325 -9.69 25.76 21.29
CA ASP A 325 -10.65 26.74 20.85
C ASP A 325 -10.03 28.11 20.59
N ASP A 326 -8.94 28.49 21.30
CA ASP A 326 -8.23 29.75 21.08
C ASP A 326 -7.54 29.78 19.71
N GLU A 327 -6.91 28.68 19.31
CA GLU A 327 -6.34 28.54 17.96
C GLU A 327 -7.43 28.62 16.88
N ARG A 328 -8.61 28.02 17.11
CA ARG A 328 -9.74 28.11 16.17
C ARG A 328 -10.27 29.52 15.99
N VAL A 329 -10.33 30.29 17.07
CA VAL A 329 -10.78 31.67 17.04
C VAL A 329 -9.77 32.53 16.26
N LEU A 330 -8.48 32.43 16.57
CA LEU A 330 -7.45 33.22 15.90
C LEU A 330 -7.28 32.85 14.43
N LEU A 331 -7.38 31.53 14.08
CA LEU A 331 -7.27 31.08 12.70
C LEU A 331 -8.38 31.62 11.78
N LYS A 332 -9.57 31.90 12.34
CA LYS A 332 -10.68 32.53 11.59
C LYS A 332 -10.48 34.00 11.30
N LEU A 333 -9.64 34.66 12.11
CA LEU A 333 -9.37 36.11 11.99
C LEU A 333 -8.14 36.41 11.11
N ILE A 334 -7.22 35.42 10.97
CA ILE A 334 -6.01 35.59 10.17
C ILE A 334 -6.29 35.16 8.74
N SER A 335 -5.95 36.05 7.81
CA SER A 335 -6.08 35.80 6.36
C SER A 335 -4.69 35.75 5.69
N HIS A 336 -4.68 35.73 4.35
CA HIS A 336 -3.44 35.90 3.57
C HIS A 336 -2.95 37.36 3.50
N GLU A 337 -3.74 38.32 4.00
CA GLU A 337 -3.31 39.68 4.19
C GLU A 337 -2.74 39.86 5.59
N PRO A 338 -1.67 40.70 5.75
CA PRO A 338 -1.05 40.94 7.03
C PRO A 338 -2.01 41.56 8.05
N CYS A 339 -2.24 40.87 9.16
CA CYS A 339 -3.08 41.35 10.26
C CYS A 339 -2.22 41.62 11.50
N HIS A 340 -2.38 42.78 12.12
CA HIS A 340 -1.60 43.18 13.29
C HIS A 340 -2.11 42.52 14.55
N ILE A 341 -1.21 42.15 15.49
CA ILE A 341 -1.57 41.46 16.72
C ILE A 341 -2.61 42.23 17.54
N ASP A 342 -2.60 43.54 17.57
CA ASP A 342 -3.58 44.39 18.31
C ASP A 342 -5.00 44.22 17.73
N GLU A 343 -5.13 44.01 16.42
CA GLU A 343 -6.39 43.73 15.77
C GLU A 343 -6.92 42.35 16.14
N LEU A 344 -6.04 41.33 16.16
CA LEU A 344 -6.37 39.98 16.62
C LEU A 344 -6.81 39.97 18.10
N ILE A 345 -6.14 40.76 18.96
CA ILE A 345 -6.54 40.87 20.39
C ILE A 345 -7.94 41.49 20.47
N ARG A 346 -8.20 42.56 19.76
CA ARG A 346 -9.48 43.27 19.76
C ARG A 346 -10.63 42.42 19.23
N GLU A 347 -10.41 41.72 18.14
CA GLU A 347 -11.47 40.93 17.47
C GLU A 347 -11.72 39.56 18.10
N SER A 348 -10.67 38.93 18.64
CA SER A 348 -10.80 37.62 19.32
C SER A 348 -11.45 37.74 20.70
N GLY A 349 -11.35 38.92 21.35
CA GLY A 349 -11.75 39.10 22.75
C GLY A 349 -10.90 38.33 23.78
N LEU A 350 -9.79 37.75 23.34
CA LEU A 350 -8.86 37.00 24.19
C LEU A 350 -7.87 37.96 24.89
N ALA A 351 -7.36 37.56 26.06
CA ALA A 351 -6.32 38.31 26.75
C ALA A 351 -5.03 38.37 25.93
N THR A 352 -4.33 39.49 25.94
CA THR A 352 -3.08 39.71 25.16
C THR A 352 -2.05 38.61 25.36
N THR A 353 -1.91 38.10 26.60
CA THR A 353 -0.99 37.00 26.90
C THR A 353 -1.39 35.68 26.21
N ILE A 354 -2.69 35.40 26.12
CA ILE A 354 -3.23 34.22 25.43
C ILE A 354 -3.00 34.35 23.94
N VAL A 355 -3.36 35.48 23.32
CA VAL A 355 -3.14 35.73 21.90
C VAL A 355 -1.67 35.58 21.53
N SER A 356 -0.77 36.20 22.30
CA SER A 356 0.68 36.16 22.03
C SER A 356 1.26 34.74 22.11
N SER A 357 0.89 33.97 23.17
CA SER A 357 1.34 32.60 23.31
C SER A 357 0.74 31.66 22.25
N THR A 358 -0.54 31.83 21.94
CA THR A 358 -1.22 31.02 20.93
C THR A 358 -0.66 31.28 19.52
N LEU A 359 -0.42 32.54 19.15
CA LEU A 359 0.21 32.89 17.87
C LEU A 359 1.62 32.29 17.74
N THR A 360 2.41 32.30 18.83
CA THR A 360 3.73 31.63 18.82
C THR A 360 3.61 30.13 18.61
N MET A 361 2.64 29.49 19.24
CA MET A 361 2.39 28.06 19.05
C MET A 361 1.86 27.74 17.65
N MET A 362 0.97 28.56 17.09
CA MET A 362 0.46 28.43 15.73
C MET A 362 1.58 28.64 14.69
N GLU A 363 2.52 29.55 14.94
CA GLU A 363 3.70 29.74 14.08
C GLU A 363 4.64 28.53 14.12
N LEU A 364 4.92 27.98 15.32
CA LEU A 364 5.70 26.75 15.48
C LEU A 364 5.04 25.54 14.82
N LYS A 365 3.71 25.50 14.78
CA LYS A 365 2.93 24.49 14.06
C LYS A 365 2.83 24.75 12.55
N GLY A 366 3.35 25.84 12.05
CA GLY A 366 3.29 26.21 10.64
C GLY A 366 1.90 26.66 10.15
N MET A 367 0.95 26.97 11.07
CA MET A 367 -0.39 27.46 10.71
C MET A 367 -0.38 28.89 10.19
N ILE A 368 0.50 29.70 10.75
CA ILE A 368 0.65 31.12 10.43
C ILE A 368 2.12 31.46 10.29
N LYS A 369 2.39 32.61 9.69
CA LYS A 369 3.74 33.16 9.51
C LYS A 369 3.79 34.59 10.00
N HIS A 370 4.79 34.92 10.82
CA HIS A 370 5.13 36.30 11.18
C HIS A 370 5.85 37.00 10.03
N VAL A 371 5.33 38.13 9.55
CA VAL A 371 5.86 38.85 8.41
C VAL A 371 6.57 40.16 8.78
N GLY A 372 6.85 40.35 10.07
CA GLY A 372 7.49 41.53 10.64
C GLY A 372 6.47 42.55 11.19
N GLY A 373 6.94 43.50 12.04
CA GLY A 373 6.07 44.52 12.59
C GLY A 373 4.86 44.02 13.38
N MET A 374 4.97 42.87 14.08
CA MET A 374 3.89 42.22 14.80
C MET A 374 2.67 41.86 13.93
N GLN A 375 2.90 41.59 12.65
CA GLN A 375 1.88 41.17 11.70
C GLN A 375 1.99 39.68 11.38
N TYR A 376 0.84 39.02 11.22
CA TYR A 376 0.70 37.59 10.97
C TYR A 376 -0.18 37.36 9.75
N VAL A 377 0.16 36.31 8.97
CA VAL A 377 -0.60 35.85 7.80
C VAL A 377 -0.78 34.34 7.91
N LEU A 378 -1.79 33.76 7.23
CA LEU A 378 -1.87 32.32 7.07
C LEU A 378 -0.61 31.81 6.37
N ALA A 379 0.00 30.76 6.89
CA ALA A 379 1.07 30.06 6.20
C ALA A 379 0.49 29.35 4.97
N ARG A 380 1.10 29.58 3.80
CA ARG A 380 0.68 28.91 2.55
C ARG A 380 1.14 27.49 2.52
#